data_9c2fc345546b6a9c9a5b59ea595b9845
#
_entry.id   9c2fc345546b6a9c9a5b59ea595b9845
#
_cell.length_a   1.000
_cell.length_b   1.000
_cell.length_c   1.000
_cell.angle_alpha   90.00
_cell.angle_beta   90.00
_cell.angle_gamma   90.00
#
_symmetry.space_group_name_H-M   'P 1'
#
loop_
_entity.id
_entity.type
_entity.pdbx_description
1 polymer ?
#
loop_
_entity_poly.entity_id
_entity_poly.type
_entity_poly.pdbx_seq_one_letter_code
_entity_poly.pdbx_strand_id
1 'polypeptide(L)'
;SIEFAMKVVIVLAICALTAVAAVPIPEDQRVNGENGWYIPKVDGSSYWVSTEEGEQMLADLEKKEEMEGRILPVPVTFYLYTNKNPSKGQKITETAKSINNSDFDANNPTRFVIHGWTQSYTAGMNKDIRAAWLGRGKYNVIIVDWARARSVEYASSVVAVPKAGQKVASMINYLVEKHGMSLETTEVIGHSLGAHVAGFAGKNTKNGLLHAIVGL
;
A
#
# COMPACT_ATOMS: atom_id res chain seq x y z
N SER A 1 55.17 -38.62 26.83
CA SER A 1 54.38 -37.74 25.98
C SER A 1 52.92 -38.07 26.14
N ILE A 2 52.19 -37.18 26.74
CA ILE A 2 50.75 -37.31 27.00
C ILE A 2 50.04 -36.57 25.87
N GLU A 3 49.40 -37.33 24.96
CA GLU A 3 48.50 -36.81 23.96
C GLU A 3 47.21 -36.40 24.62
N PHE A 4 46.97 -35.07 24.60
CA PHE A 4 45.73 -34.49 25.05
C PHE A 4 44.71 -34.55 23.88
N ALA A 5 43.88 -35.58 23.85
CA ALA A 5 42.79 -35.67 22.88
C ALA A 5 41.67 -34.72 23.27
N MET A 6 41.62 -33.57 22.61
CA MET A 6 40.54 -32.60 22.75
C MET A 6 39.32 -33.12 21.99
N LYS A 7 38.35 -33.68 22.71
CA LYS A 7 37.04 -34.05 22.16
C LYS A 7 36.24 -32.76 21.90
N VAL A 8 36.20 -32.36 20.65
CA VAL A 8 35.24 -31.32 20.20
C VAL A 8 33.86 -31.96 20.18
N VAL A 9 33.04 -31.63 21.16
CA VAL A 9 31.60 -31.93 21.13
C VAL A 9 30.93 -30.91 20.25
N ILE A 10 30.65 -31.31 19.01
CA ILE A 10 29.77 -30.54 18.12
C ILE A 10 28.34 -30.74 18.62
N VAL A 11 27.83 -29.80 19.38
CA VAL A 11 26.40 -29.71 19.65
C VAL A 11 25.72 -29.21 18.39
N LEU A 12 25.25 -30.13 17.56
CA LEU A 12 24.29 -29.81 16.51
C LEU A 12 22.96 -29.43 17.20
N ALA A 13 22.78 -28.15 17.48
CA ALA A 13 21.47 -27.61 17.76
C ALA A 13 20.66 -27.68 16.45
N ILE A 14 19.94 -28.82 16.31
CA ILE A 14 18.85 -28.90 15.33
C ILE A 14 17.78 -27.94 15.82
N CYS A 15 17.83 -26.71 15.33
CA CYS A 15 16.67 -25.85 15.33
C CYS A 15 15.66 -26.50 14.39
N ALA A 16 14.86 -27.41 14.94
CA ALA A 16 13.60 -27.78 14.34
C ALA A 16 12.76 -26.49 14.29
N LEU A 17 12.82 -25.78 13.16
CA LEU A 17 11.76 -24.84 12.79
C LEU A 17 10.51 -25.72 12.65
N THR A 18 9.80 -25.89 13.75
CA THR A 18 8.40 -26.30 13.69
C THR A 18 7.71 -25.11 13.01
N ALA A 19 7.45 -25.23 11.71
CA ALA A 19 6.43 -24.44 11.08
C ALA A 19 5.16 -24.73 11.89
N VAL A 20 4.82 -23.81 12.79
CA VAL A 20 3.50 -23.83 13.43
C VAL A 20 2.56 -23.55 12.28
N ALA A 21 1.95 -24.61 11.74
CA ALA A 21 0.88 -24.46 10.79
C ALA A 21 -0.17 -23.57 11.47
N ALA A 22 -0.42 -22.41 10.90
CA ALA A 22 -1.43 -21.52 11.42
C ALA A 22 -2.73 -22.31 11.61
N VAL A 23 -3.28 -22.30 12.82
CA VAL A 23 -4.55 -22.99 13.08
C VAL A 23 -5.61 -22.27 12.26
N PRO A 24 -6.32 -22.98 11.35
CA PRO A 24 -7.29 -22.32 10.49
C PRO A 24 -8.35 -21.59 11.33
N ILE A 25 -8.61 -20.33 11.02
CA ILE A 25 -9.66 -19.54 11.69
C ILE A 25 -11.01 -20.19 11.35
N PRO A 26 -11.80 -20.62 12.34
CA PRO A 26 -13.13 -21.17 12.13
C PRO A 26 -14.01 -20.18 11.35
N GLU A 27 -14.93 -20.70 10.54
CA GLU A 27 -15.73 -19.87 9.63
C GLU A 27 -16.57 -18.80 10.35
N ASP A 28 -17.11 -19.15 11.50
CA ASP A 28 -17.89 -18.28 12.39
C ASP A 28 -17.05 -17.17 13.06
N GLN A 29 -15.73 -17.27 13.03
CA GLN A 29 -14.78 -16.28 13.56
C GLN A 29 -14.12 -15.44 12.48
N ARG A 30 -14.43 -15.67 11.21
CA ARG A 30 -13.86 -14.93 10.08
C ARG A 30 -14.52 -13.57 9.93
N VAL A 31 -13.74 -12.50 10.05
CA VAL A 31 -14.18 -11.12 9.86
C VAL A 31 -13.39 -10.51 8.71
N ASN A 32 -14.07 -10.35 7.56
CA ASN A 32 -13.46 -9.87 6.33
C ASN A 32 -12.86 -8.46 6.52
N GLY A 33 -11.58 -8.31 6.21
CA GLY A 33 -10.83 -7.06 6.39
C GLY A 33 -10.24 -6.84 7.79
N GLU A 34 -10.49 -7.75 8.75
CA GLU A 34 -9.92 -7.71 10.09
C GLU A 34 -8.90 -8.82 10.32
N ASN A 35 -9.34 -10.08 10.27
CA ASN A 35 -8.47 -11.23 10.51
C ASN A 35 -8.19 -12.06 9.25
N GLY A 36 -8.63 -11.58 8.08
CA GLY A 36 -8.40 -12.19 6.77
C GLY A 36 -9.31 -11.60 5.70
N TRP A 37 -9.31 -12.23 4.53
CA TRP A 37 -10.08 -11.79 3.38
C TRP A 37 -10.73 -12.97 2.65
N TYR A 38 -11.96 -12.77 2.16
CA TYR A 38 -12.55 -13.64 1.15
C TYR A 38 -12.08 -13.22 -0.23
N ILE A 39 -11.29 -14.09 -0.88
CA ILE A 39 -10.75 -13.86 -2.23
C ILE A 39 -11.68 -14.50 -3.25
N PRO A 40 -12.28 -13.73 -4.19
CA PRO A 40 -13.15 -14.28 -5.20
C PRO A 40 -12.36 -15.12 -6.22
N LYS A 41 -12.99 -16.20 -6.69
CA LYS A 41 -12.51 -17.05 -7.79
C LYS A 41 -13.28 -16.75 -9.07
N VAL A 42 -12.72 -17.21 -10.19
CA VAL A 42 -13.31 -17.02 -11.53
C VAL A 42 -14.69 -17.71 -11.64
N ASP A 43 -14.92 -18.79 -10.90
CA ASP A 43 -16.18 -19.53 -10.87
C ASP A 43 -17.28 -18.87 -10.01
N GLY A 44 -17.00 -17.70 -9.43
CA GLY A 44 -17.91 -16.97 -8.55
C GLY A 44 -17.89 -17.42 -7.09
N SER A 45 -17.17 -18.50 -6.75
CA SER A 45 -16.91 -18.89 -5.36
C SER A 45 -15.86 -17.99 -4.73
N SER A 46 -15.63 -18.13 -3.42
CA SER A 46 -14.55 -17.46 -2.72
C SER A 46 -13.79 -18.44 -1.82
N TYR A 47 -12.55 -18.09 -1.49
CA TYR A 47 -11.79 -18.79 -0.46
C TYR A 47 -11.26 -17.78 0.56
N TRP A 48 -11.04 -18.26 1.77
CA TRP A 48 -10.53 -17.44 2.85
C TRP A 48 -9.01 -17.46 2.86
N VAL A 49 -8.43 -16.28 3.08
CA VAL A 49 -7.00 -16.11 3.37
C VAL A 49 -6.90 -15.34 4.68
N SER A 50 -6.34 -15.94 5.72
CA SER A 50 -6.10 -15.26 6.99
C SER A 50 -5.05 -14.15 6.86
N THR A 51 -5.01 -13.23 7.82
CA THR A 51 -3.99 -12.18 7.85
C THR A 51 -2.57 -12.79 7.86
N GLU A 52 -2.36 -13.85 8.65
CA GLU A 52 -1.07 -14.54 8.75
C GLU A 52 -0.66 -15.19 7.42
N GLU A 53 -1.59 -15.92 6.78
CA GLU A 53 -1.34 -16.50 5.45
C GLU A 53 -1.04 -15.42 4.41
N GLY A 54 -1.77 -14.29 4.46
CA GLY A 54 -1.53 -13.16 3.58
C GLY A 54 -0.15 -12.51 3.79
N GLU A 55 0.28 -12.35 5.04
CA GLU A 55 1.61 -11.84 5.38
C GLU A 55 2.71 -12.78 4.92
N GLN A 56 2.51 -14.10 5.09
CA GLN A 56 3.46 -15.10 4.61
C GLN A 56 3.54 -15.09 3.07
N MET A 57 2.42 -15.03 2.37
CA MET A 57 2.39 -14.91 0.90
C MET A 57 3.17 -13.68 0.41
N LEU A 58 3.02 -12.54 1.08
CA LEU A 58 3.78 -11.34 0.74
C LEU A 58 5.28 -11.51 1.00
N ALA A 59 5.65 -12.10 2.15
CA ALA A 59 7.04 -12.34 2.50
C ALA A 59 7.73 -13.29 1.51
N ASP A 60 7.04 -14.35 1.10
CA ASP A 60 7.55 -15.32 0.12
C ASP A 60 7.71 -14.69 -1.27
N LEU A 61 6.76 -13.82 -1.68
CA LEU A 61 6.85 -13.07 -2.92
C LEU A 61 8.01 -12.06 -2.90
N GLU A 62 8.16 -11.31 -1.80
CA GLU A 62 9.27 -10.36 -1.63
C GLU A 62 10.62 -11.08 -1.69
N LYS A 63 10.75 -12.22 -1.01
CA LYS A 63 11.96 -13.06 -1.03
C LYS A 63 12.26 -13.62 -2.44
N LYS A 64 11.23 -14.09 -3.15
CA LYS A 64 11.38 -14.58 -4.53
C LYS A 64 11.85 -13.47 -5.46
N GLU A 65 11.26 -12.27 -5.37
CA GLU A 65 11.64 -11.12 -6.18
C GLU A 65 13.06 -10.64 -5.86
N GLU A 66 13.47 -10.70 -4.58
CA GLU A 66 14.84 -10.39 -4.17
C GLU A 66 15.84 -11.37 -4.79
N MET A 67 15.54 -12.68 -4.76
CA MET A 67 16.36 -13.72 -5.39
C MET A 67 16.44 -13.56 -6.93
N GLU A 68 15.40 -13.04 -7.57
CA GLU A 68 15.35 -12.74 -9.01
C GLU A 68 15.98 -11.38 -9.36
N GLY A 69 16.57 -10.68 -8.36
CA GLY A 69 17.13 -9.34 -8.54
C GLY A 69 16.09 -8.23 -8.76
N ARG A 70 14.82 -8.54 -8.49
CA ARG A 70 13.69 -7.60 -8.55
C ARG A 70 13.42 -7.07 -7.15
N ILE A 71 14.20 -6.12 -6.68
CA ILE A 71 13.94 -5.49 -5.36
C ILE A 71 12.68 -4.66 -5.46
N LEU A 72 11.55 -5.22 -5.00
CA LEU A 72 10.32 -4.45 -4.85
C LEU A 72 9.69 -4.71 -3.48
N PRO A 73 10.04 -3.95 -2.44
CA PRO A 73 9.08 -3.73 -1.35
C PRO A 73 7.80 -3.19 -2.00
N VAL A 74 6.60 -3.33 -1.38
CA VAL A 74 5.35 -2.81 -1.96
C VAL A 74 5.58 -1.33 -2.38
N PRO A 75 6.06 -1.04 -3.61
CA PRO A 75 6.40 0.33 -3.95
C PRO A 75 5.12 1.07 -4.20
N VAL A 76 4.89 2.07 -3.36
CA VAL A 76 3.89 3.09 -3.59
C VAL A 76 4.61 4.34 -4.05
N THR A 77 4.29 4.82 -5.23
CA THR A 77 4.84 6.04 -5.80
C THR A 77 3.74 7.09 -5.89
N PHE A 78 4.09 8.32 -5.57
CA PHE A 78 3.16 9.45 -5.57
C PHE A 78 3.52 10.42 -6.68
N TYR A 79 2.52 10.80 -7.50
CA TYR A 79 2.67 11.74 -8.59
C TYR A 79 1.75 12.95 -8.36
N LEU A 80 2.33 14.09 -8.04
CA LEU A 80 1.63 15.33 -7.83
C LEU A 80 1.31 16.01 -9.17
N TYR A 81 0.07 16.43 -9.30
CA TYR A 81 -0.44 17.28 -10.39
C TYR A 81 -1.11 18.51 -9.79
N THR A 82 -0.86 19.65 -10.39
CA THR A 82 -1.48 20.93 -10.07
C THR A 82 -1.81 21.68 -11.36
N ASN A 83 -2.41 22.86 -11.26
CA ASN A 83 -2.63 23.70 -12.44
C ASN A 83 -1.33 24.16 -13.14
N LYS A 84 -0.17 24.08 -12.46
CA LYS A 84 1.14 24.36 -13.05
C LYS A 84 1.70 23.18 -13.87
N ASN A 85 1.34 21.95 -13.50
CA ASN A 85 1.80 20.72 -14.14
C ASN A 85 0.64 19.72 -14.42
N PRO A 86 -0.43 20.13 -15.13
CA PRO A 86 -1.68 19.37 -15.21
C PRO A 86 -1.57 18.04 -15.96
N SER A 87 -0.58 17.89 -16.83
CA SER A 87 -0.41 16.69 -17.68
C SER A 87 0.82 15.84 -17.34
N LYS A 88 1.82 16.41 -16.65
CA LYS A 88 3.06 15.72 -16.27
C LYS A 88 3.22 15.71 -14.76
N GLY A 89 2.98 14.53 -14.13
CA GLY A 89 3.10 14.38 -12.68
C GLY A 89 4.54 14.58 -12.19
N GLN A 90 4.68 15.31 -11.10
CA GLN A 90 5.92 15.40 -10.35
C GLN A 90 5.97 14.26 -9.35
N LYS A 91 6.98 13.39 -9.43
CA LYS A 91 7.19 12.36 -8.41
C LYS A 91 7.58 13.02 -7.09
N ILE A 92 6.81 12.77 -6.05
CA ILE A 92 7.06 13.27 -4.70
C ILE A 92 7.36 12.14 -3.72
N THR A 93 8.13 12.45 -2.69
CA THR A 93 8.52 11.52 -1.62
C THR A 93 8.39 12.21 -0.26
N GLU A 94 8.38 11.44 0.81
CA GLU A 94 8.32 11.93 2.20
C GLU A 94 9.65 12.58 2.64
N THR A 95 10.12 13.58 1.88
CA THR A 95 11.32 14.37 2.21
C THR A 95 11.05 15.84 1.95
N ALA A 96 11.56 16.72 2.83
CA ALA A 96 11.40 18.17 2.67
C ALA A 96 11.92 18.66 1.31
N LYS A 97 13.07 18.13 0.85
CA LYS A 97 13.62 18.46 -0.47
C LYS A 97 12.64 18.14 -1.61
N SER A 98 11.98 16.97 -1.54
CA SER A 98 11.05 16.57 -2.60
C SER A 98 9.82 17.47 -2.65
N ILE A 99 9.22 17.76 -1.50
CA ILE A 99 8.00 18.57 -1.44
C ILE A 99 8.31 20.05 -1.74
N ASN A 100 9.39 20.61 -1.17
CA ASN A 100 9.76 22.01 -1.41
C ASN A 100 10.17 22.30 -2.88
N ASN A 101 10.65 21.29 -3.60
CA ASN A 101 10.99 21.39 -5.03
C ASN A 101 9.81 21.02 -5.95
N SER A 102 8.63 20.75 -5.39
CA SER A 102 7.41 20.44 -6.16
C SER A 102 6.46 21.64 -6.21
N ASP A 103 5.39 21.49 -6.98
CA ASP A 103 4.31 22.47 -7.05
C ASP A 103 3.24 22.26 -5.97
N PHE A 104 3.56 21.51 -4.90
CA PHE A 104 2.65 21.31 -3.78
C PHE A 104 2.40 22.64 -3.05
N ASP A 105 1.12 22.93 -2.79
CA ASP A 105 0.71 24.10 -2.03
C ASP A 105 -0.27 23.63 -0.92
N ALA A 106 0.16 23.76 0.33
CA ALA A 106 -0.62 23.31 1.49
C ALA A 106 -1.97 24.08 1.65
N ASN A 107 -2.10 25.25 1.06
CA ASN A 107 -3.34 26.02 1.09
C ASN A 107 -4.41 25.47 0.12
N ASN A 108 -4.03 24.60 -0.81
CA ASN A 108 -4.96 24.02 -1.75
C ASN A 108 -5.53 22.70 -1.22
N PRO A 109 -6.83 22.43 -1.42
CA PRO A 109 -7.40 21.13 -1.11
C PRO A 109 -6.66 20.01 -1.84
N THR A 110 -6.51 18.87 -1.18
CA THR A 110 -5.73 17.74 -1.71
C THR A 110 -6.63 16.54 -2.02
N ARG A 111 -6.36 15.88 -3.16
CA ARG A 111 -7.05 14.69 -3.64
C ARG A 111 -6.04 13.59 -3.90
N PHE A 112 -6.06 12.53 -3.08
CA PHE A 112 -5.33 11.31 -3.38
C PHE A 112 -6.22 10.43 -4.25
N VAL A 113 -5.71 9.93 -5.38
CA VAL A 113 -6.44 9.08 -6.32
C VAL A 113 -5.70 7.77 -6.49
N ILE A 114 -6.37 6.66 -6.18
CA ILE A 114 -5.77 5.32 -6.07
C ILE A 114 -6.44 4.38 -7.07
N HIS A 115 -5.67 3.87 -8.01
CA HIS A 115 -6.15 2.94 -9.04
C HIS A 115 -6.40 1.53 -8.50
N GLY A 116 -7.17 0.74 -9.25
CA GLY A 116 -7.48 -0.66 -8.95
C GLY A 116 -6.46 -1.65 -9.50
N TRP A 117 -6.82 -2.94 -9.40
CA TRP A 117 -6.03 -4.05 -9.90
C TRP A 117 -5.81 -3.96 -11.42
N THR A 118 -4.67 -4.46 -11.89
CA THR A 118 -4.16 -4.40 -13.27
C THR A 118 -3.91 -2.99 -13.83
N GLN A 119 -4.14 -1.95 -13.04
CA GLN A 119 -3.97 -0.55 -13.45
C GLN A 119 -2.64 0.04 -12.96
N SER A 120 -2.37 1.26 -13.39
CA SER A 120 -1.23 2.07 -12.99
C SER A 120 -1.64 3.55 -12.86
N TYR A 121 -0.71 4.42 -12.47
CA TYR A 121 -0.97 5.86 -12.40
C TYR A 121 -1.44 6.48 -13.74
N THR A 122 -1.18 5.82 -14.87
CA THR A 122 -1.59 6.29 -16.21
C THR A 122 -3.00 5.84 -16.62
N ALA A 123 -3.74 5.12 -15.76
CA ALA A 123 -5.10 4.67 -16.06
C ALA A 123 -6.03 5.84 -16.47
N GLY A 124 -6.98 5.56 -17.36
CA GLY A 124 -7.93 6.57 -17.87
C GLY A 124 -8.69 7.26 -16.75
N MET A 125 -9.22 6.48 -15.80
CA MET A 125 -9.92 6.98 -14.61
C MET A 125 -9.08 8.01 -13.83
N ASN A 126 -7.79 7.76 -13.61
CA ASN A 126 -6.91 8.72 -12.95
C ASN A 126 -6.78 10.03 -13.72
N LYS A 127 -6.73 9.97 -15.06
CA LYS A 127 -6.68 11.16 -15.92
C LYS A 127 -7.97 11.96 -15.80
N ASP A 128 -9.11 11.28 -15.83
CA ASP A 128 -10.42 11.93 -15.83
C ASP A 128 -10.70 12.61 -14.47
N ILE A 129 -10.44 11.92 -13.36
CA ILE A 129 -10.59 12.47 -12.00
C ILE A 129 -9.64 13.66 -11.81
N ARG A 130 -8.38 13.54 -12.23
CA ARG A 130 -7.40 14.63 -12.17
C ARG A 130 -7.87 15.84 -12.97
N ALA A 131 -8.29 15.64 -14.23
CA ALA A 131 -8.75 16.70 -15.10
C ALA A 131 -9.99 17.41 -14.52
N ALA A 132 -10.94 16.64 -13.96
CA ALA A 132 -12.13 17.16 -13.34
C ALA A 132 -11.79 18.07 -12.14
N TRP A 133 -10.91 17.63 -11.23
CA TRP A 133 -10.52 18.44 -10.08
C TRP A 133 -9.74 19.69 -10.47
N LEU A 134 -8.72 19.57 -11.34
CA LEU A 134 -7.92 20.71 -11.78
C LEU A 134 -8.76 21.72 -12.60
N GLY A 135 -9.81 21.24 -13.28
CA GLY A 135 -10.76 22.13 -13.98
C GLY A 135 -11.69 22.91 -13.04
N ARG A 136 -11.86 22.46 -11.79
CA ARG A 136 -12.71 23.15 -10.80
C ARG A 136 -11.98 24.27 -10.05
N GLY A 137 -10.65 24.25 -10.02
CA GLY A 137 -9.89 25.23 -9.27
C GLY A 137 -8.46 24.81 -8.96
N LYS A 138 -7.90 25.42 -7.93
CA LYS A 138 -6.55 25.09 -7.45
C LYS A 138 -6.60 23.90 -6.49
N TYR A 139 -6.06 22.76 -6.92
CA TYR A 139 -5.98 21.55 -6.15
C TYR A 139 -4.58 20.95 -6.22
N ASN A 140 -4.18 20.21 -5.17
CA ASN A 140 -3.15 19.19 -5.27
C ASN A 140 -3.85 17.87 -5.62
N VAL A 141 -3.57 17.30 -6.78
CA VAL A 141 -4.07 15.97 -7.13
C VAL A 141 -2.88 15.02 -7.12
N ILE A 142 -2.89 14.07 -6.19
CA ILE A 142 -1.80 13.11 -5.98
C ILE A 142 -2.28 11.74 -6.46
N ILE A 143 -1.79 11.30 -7.62
CA ILE A 143 -2.05 9.96 -8.12
C ILE A 143 -1.12 8.98 -7.39
N VAL A 144 -1.72 7.97 -6.80
CA VAL A 144 -1.02 6.89 -6.08
C VAL A 144 -0.84 5.71 -7.01
N ASP A 145 0.40 5.35 -7.30
CA ASP A 145 0.76 4.15 -8.06
C ASP A 145 1.30 3.08 -7.11
N TRP A 146 0.50 2.07 -6.85
CA TRP A 146 0.91 0.95 -5.99
C TRP A 146 1.18 -0.29 -6.84
N ALA A 147 2.46 -0.68 -6.92
CA ALA A 147 2.95 -1.63 -7.91
C ALA A 147 2.32 -3.03 -7.77
N ARG A 148 1.93 -3.45 -6.57
CA ARG A 148 1.28 -4.75 -6.34
C ARG A 148 -0.10 -4.86 -7.00
N ALA A 149 -0.73 -3.75 -7.39
CA ALA A 149 -1.92 -3.77 -8.23
C ALA A 149 -1.70 -4.48 -9.58
N ARG A 150 -0.46 -4.56 -10.04
CA ARG A 150 -0.09 -5.19 -11.32
C ARG A 150 0.35 -6.66 -11.18
N SER A 151 0.16 -7.25 -10.01
CA SER A 151 0.41 -8.68 -9.82
C SER A 151 -0.53 -9.51 -10.70
N VAL A 152 0.00 -10.56 -11.31
CA VAL A 152 -0.80 -11.52 -12.10
C VAL A 152 -1.82 -12.24 -11.21
N GLU A 153 -1.43 -12.51 -9.98
CA GLU A 153 -2.30 -13.15 -8.98
C GLU A 153 -3.08 -12.09 -8.20
N TYR A 154 -4.39 -12.09 -8.31
CA TYR A 154 -5.27 -11.17 -7.60
C TYR A 154 -5.08 -11.23 -6.08
N ALA A 155 -4.93 -12.45 -5.52
CA ALA A 155 -4.73 -12.66 -4.10
C ALA A 155 -3.53 -11.88 -3.56
N SER A 156 -2.40 -11.87 -4.28
CA SER A 156 -1.21 -11.13 -3.88
C SER A 156 -1.44 -9.61 -3.86
N SER A 157 -2.31 -9.11 -4.73
CA SER A 157 -2.73 -7.70 -4.70
C SER A 157 -3.62 -7.40 -3.50
N VAL A 158 -4.57 -8.30 -3.17
CA VAL A 158 -5.47 -8.14 -2.02
C VAL A 158 -4.67 -8.09 -0.71
N VAL A 159 -3.77 -9.03 -0.48
CA VAL A 159 -2.97 -9.08 0.76
C VAL A 159 -1.97 -7.92 0.88
N ALA A 160 -1.65 -7.24 -0.23
CA ALA A 160 -0.82 -6.04 -0.23
C ALA A 160 -1.57 -4.75 0.14
N VAL A 161 -2.91 -4.77 0.10
CA VAL A 161 -3.76 -3.59 0.34
C VAL A 161 -3.46 -2.89 1.68
N PRO A 162 -3.35 -3.59 2.83
CA PRO A 162 -3.06 -2.92 4.10
C PRO A 162 -1.72 -2.18 4.09
N LYS A 163 -0.66 -2.80 3.56
CA LYS A 163 0.67 -2.17 3.43
C LYS A 163 0.64 -0.96 2.50
N ALA A 164 -0.07 -1.06 1.36
CA ALA A 164 -0.26 0.07 0.45
C ALA A 164 -1.00 1.23 1.13
N GLY A 165 -2.08 0.94 1.86
CA GLY A 165 -2.83 1.93 2.62
C GLY A 165 -2.00 2.62 3.71
N GLN A 166 -1.18 1.86 4.44
CA GLN A 166 -0.23 2.43 5.41
C GLN A 166 0.77 3.39 4.76
N LYS A 167 1.26 3.08 3.55
CA LYS A 167 2.17 3.97 2.81
C LYS A 167 1.48 5.25 2.36
N VAL A 168 0.22 5.17 1.93
CA VAL A 168 -0.59 6.37 1.61
C VAL A 168 -0.81 7.21 2.87
N ALA A 169 -1.17 6.59 3.99
CA ALA A 169 -1.31 7.29 5.28
C ALA A 169 -0.01 7.95 5.74
N SER A 170 1.14 7.29 5.53
CA SER A 170 2.46 7.85 5.86
C SER A 170 2.70 9.16 5.09
N MET A 171 2.44 9.19 3.78
CA MET A 171 2.53 10.42 2.97
C MET A 171 1.55 11.49 3.45
N ILE A 172 0.30 11.13 3.74
CA ILE A 172 -0.71 12.06 4.27
C ILE A 172 -0.20 12.67 5.58
N ASN A 173 0.19 11.84 6.55
CA ASN A 173 0.69 12.28 7.85
C ASN A 173 1.94 13.17 7.70
N TYR A 174 2.85 12.82 6.79
CA TYR A 174 4.03 13.62 6.48
C TYR A 174 3.67 15.01 5.95
N LEU A 175 2.74 15.10 4.99
CA LEU A 175 2.28 16.38 4.43
C LEU A 175 1.56 17.23 5.47
N VAL A 176 0.77 16.64 6.35
CA VAL A 176 0.11 17.34 7.47
C VAL A 176 1.14 17.88 8.46
N GLU A 177 2.02 17.02 8.96
CA GLU A 177 2.93 17.35 10.05
C GLU A 177 4.06 18.30 9.62
N LYS A 178 4.58 18.13 8.40
CA LYS A 178 5.76 18.85 7.93
C LYS A 178 5.47 19.99 6.96
N HIS A 179 4.31 19.97 6.32
CA HIS A 179 3.98 20.94 5.28
C HIS A 179 2.63 21.65 5.50
N GLY A 180 1.90 21.34 6.58
CA GLY A 180 0.68 22.05 6.95
C GLY A 180 -0.53 21.73 6.08
N MET A 181 -0.56 20.57 5.39
CA MET A 181 -1.74 20.11 4.66
C MET A 181 -2.93 19.92 5.61
N SER A 182 -4.11 20.43 5.25
CA SER A 182 -5.32 20.27 6.06
C SER A 182 -6.03 18.96 5.74
N LEU A 183 -6.32 18.15 6.77
CA LEU A 183 -7.16 16.95 6.64
C LEU A 183 -8.62 17.29 6.32
N GLU A 184 -9.12 18.43 6.79
CA GLU A 184 -10.49 18.89 6.55
C GLU A 184 -10.80 19.19 5.07
N THR A 185 -9.76 19.37 4.26
CA THR A 185 -9.87 19.60 2.80
C THR A 185 -9.23 18.49 1.98
N THR A 186 -8.83 17.37 2.62
CA THR A 186 -8.19 16.23 1.98
C THR A 186 -9.18 15.08 1.78
N GLU A 187 -9.28 14.59 0.55
CA GLU A 187 -10.05 13.39 0.20
C GLU A 187 -9.16 12.30 -0.39
N VAL A 188 -9.51 11.05 -0.10
CA VAL A 188 -8.87 9.87 -0.68
C VAL A 188 -9.90 9.12 -1.52
N ILE A 189 -9.64 9.00 -2.81
CA ILE A 189 -10.54 8.43 -3.82
C ILE A 189 -9.90 7.15 -4.34
N GLY A 190 -10.53 6.01 -4.12
CA GLY A 190 -10.04 4.73 -4.56
C GLY A 190 -11.01 4.03 -5.51
N HIS A 191 -10.49 3.41 -6.57
CA HIS A 191 -11.28 2.62 -7.52
C HIS A 191 -11.04 1.13 -7.31
N SER A 192 -12.12 0.32 -7.27
CA SER A 192 -12.03 -1.13 -7.15
C SER A 192 -11.16 -1.52 -5.94
N LEU A 193 -10.11 -2.32 -6.12
CA LEU A 193 -9.18 -2.69 -5.06
C LEU A 193 -8.48 -1.46 -4.40
N GLY A 194 -8.34 -0.35 -5.15
CA GLY A 194 -7.86 0.92 -4.62
C GLY A 194 -8.79 1.56 -3.59
N ALA A 195 -10.09 1.24 -3.59
CA ALA A 195 -11.03 1.69 -2.57
C ALA A 195 -10.68 1.09 -1.19
N HIS A 196 -10.24 -0.16 -1.15
CA HIS A 196 -9.76 -0.80 0.07
C HIS A 196 -8.44 -0.17 0.54
N VAL A 197 -7.52 0.16 -0.39
CA VAL A 197 -6.30 0.91 -0.06
C VAL A 197 -6.66 2.27 0.56
N ALA A 198 -7.66 2.98 0.01
CA ALA A 198 -8.16 4.24 0.55
C ALA A 198 -8.72 4.08 1.98
N GLY A 199 -9.48 3.01 2.25
CA GLY A 199 -9.98 2.69 3.58
C GLY A 199 -8.86 2.47 4.59
N PHE A 200 -7.83 1.67 4.23
CA PHE A 200 -6.65 1.48 5.08
C PHE A 200 -5.82 2.76 5.25
N ALA A 201 -5.77 3.63 4.25
CA ALA A 201 -5.15 4.94 4.39
C ALA A 201 -5.87 5.78 5.45
N GLY A 202 -7.20 5.85 5.40
CA GLY A 202 -7.98 6.55 6.42
C GLY A 202 -7.80 5.96 7.83
N LYS A 203 -7.83 4.63 7.97
CA LYS A 203 -7.60 3.93 9.26
C LYS A 203 -6.24 4.28 9.89
N ASN A 204 -5.21 4.54 9.08
CA ASN A 204 -3.84 4.82 9.54
C ASN A 204 -3.46 6.31 9.49
N THR A 205 -4.37 7.20 9.07
CA THR A 205 -4.18 8.64 9.14
C THR A 205 -4.25 9.09 10.61
N LYS A 206 -3.30 9.94 11.00
CA LYS A 206 -3.16 10.47 12.36
C LYS A 206 -3.60 11.93 12.43
N ASN A 207 -3.77 12.42 13.67
CA ASN A 207 -4.02 13.84 13.96
C ASN A 207 -5.35 14.40 13.44
N GLY A 208 -6.33 13.54 13.15
CA GLY A 208 -7.66 13.96 12.73
C GLY A 208 -8.30 13.01 11.72
N LEU A 209 -9.42 13.42 11.16
CA LEU A 209 -10.17 12.69 10.16
C LEU A 209 -9.99 13.36 8.78
N LEU A 210 -9.89 12.54 7.76
CA LEU A 210 -10.00 13.00 6.37
C LEU A 210 -11.38 13.58 6.10
N HIS A 211 -11.46 14.58 5.21
CA HIS A 211 -12.74 15.15 4.78
C HIS A 211 -13.66 14.06 4.21
N ALA A 212 -13.14 13.22 3.34
CA ALA A 212 -13.88 12.08 2.80
C ALA A 212 -12.96 10.95 2.32
N ILE A 213 -13.52 9.74 2.31
CA ILE A 213 -12.99 8.58 1.60
C ILE A 213 -14.07 8.14 0.61
N VAL A 214 -13.71 8.09 -0.68
CA VAL A 214 -14.63 7.77 -1.77
C VAL A 214 -14.21 6.46 -2.41
N GLY A 215 -15.09 5.46 -2.39
CA GLY A 215 -14.95 4.18 -3.09
C GLY A 215 -15.76 4.19 -4.39
N LEU A 216 -15.10 3.84 -5.51
CA LEU A 216 -15.68 3.77 -6.86
C LEU A 216 -15.62 2.34 -7.38
#